data_c07151deb0feef5b00f807ea107ddd11
#
_entry.id   c07151deb0feef5b00f807ea107ddd11
#
_cell.length_a   1.000
_cell.length_b   1.000
_cell.length_c   1.000
_cell.angle_alpha   90.00
_cell.angle_beta   90.00
_cell.angle_gamma   90.00
#
_symmetry.space_group_name_H-M   'P 1'
#
loop_
_entity.id
_entity.type
_entity.pdbx_description
1 polymer ?
#
loop_
_entity_poly.entity_id
_entity_poly.type
_entity_poly.pdbx_seq_one_letter_code
_entity_poly.pdbx_strand_id
1 'polypeptide(L)'
;MLDRISAVNRRIDPSYKNISAFHRYGVMLAGWSMMLYAAGDIYHIANITLPGIGLAMGLTFAFALPIIEILFSQQINFAHIRYSALGLLYISLSWALMINIRSIHETWVTGNGWPYEVGLMIPLITIFSIWINDTMAYIVGSIIGKTPFSKISPKKTIEGTAGGIILCVVAMGALAYFIKMPVMHICIIAVISAIAGTAGDLLESKIKRLANVKDSGSIMPGHGGFLDRFDSLLLATPFVWLYVMIVMG
;
A
#
# COMPACT_ATOMS: atom_id res chain seq x y z
N MET A 1 9.03 7.22 -4.03
CA MET A 1 8.40 5.95 -4.38
C MET A 1 7.98 5.90 -5.84
N LEU A 2 7.11 6.79 -6.33
CA LEU A 2 6.73 6.90 -7.76
C LEU A 2 7.94 7.03 -8.71
N ASP A 3 8.96 7.79 -8.32
CA ASP A 3 10.19 7.92 -9.10
C ASP A 3 10.96 6.60 -9.23
N ARG A 4 10.87 5.72 -8.24
CA ARG A 4 11.50 4.38 -8.29
C ARG A 4 10.70 3.42 -9.17
N ILE A 5 9.38 3.48 -9.18
CA ILE A 5 8.57 2.75 -10.16
C ILE A 5 8.88 3.23 -11.57
N SER A 6 9.07 4.53 -11.79
CA SER A 6 9.50 5.04 -13.09
C SER A 6 10.85 4.47 -13.52
N ALA A 7 11.77 4.24 -12.57
CA ALA A 7 13.06 3.61 -12.85
C ALA A 7 12.93 2.11 -13.19
N VAL A 8 12.02 1.40 -12.53
CA VAL A 8 11.69 0.00 -12.84
C VAL A 8 11.01 -0.10 -14.20
N ASN A 9 10.05 0.78 -14.47
CA ASN A 9 9.34 0.81 -15.76
C ASN A 9 10.29 1.10 -16.93
N ARG A 10 11.31 1.96 -16.77
CA ARG A 10 12.35 2.19 -17.78
C ARG A 10 13.15 0.94 -18.16
N ARG A 11 13.21 -0.05 -17.30
CA ARG A 11 13.88 -1.33 -17.56
C ARG A 11 12.95 -2.35 -18.22
N ILE A 12 11.65 -2.26 -17.93
CA ILE A 12 10.62 -3.11 -18.55
C ILE A 12 10.33 -2.65 -19.97
N ASP A 13 10.21 -1.32 -20.16
CA ASP A 13 9.89 -0.72 -21.46
C ASP A 13 10.87 0.43 -21.77
N PRO A 14 11.76 0.28 -22.77
CA PRO A 14 12.72 1.29 -23.16
C PRO A 14 12.10 2.64 -23.56
N SER A 15 10.84 2.65 -24.03
CA SER A 15 10.13 3.89 -24.38
C SER A 15 9.97 4.81 -23.18
N TYR A 16 9.95 4.24 -21.97
CA TYR A 16 9.86 4.98 -20.70
C TYR A 16 11.12 5.76 -20.33
N LYS A 17 12.24 5.59 -21.08
CA LYS A 17 13.48 6.36 -20.86
C LYS A 17 13.33 7.84 -21.23
N ASN A 18 12.45 8.16 -22.15
CA ASN A 18 12.26 9.50 -22.72
C ASN A 18 11.12 10.29 -22.09
N ILE A 19 10.67 9.91 -20.89
CA ILE A 19 9.65 10.67 -20.17
C ILE A 19 10.20 12.05 -19.79
N SER A 20 9.45 13.09 -20.12
CA SER A 20 9.77 14.45 -19.72
C SER A 20 9.83 14.58 -18.19
N ALA A 21 10.73 15.42 -17.69
CA ALA A 21 10.78 15.73 -16.26
C ALA A 21 9.44 16.29 -15.78
N PHE A 22 8.77 17.04 -16.63
CA PHE A 22 7.45 17.61 -16.37
C PHE A 22 6.39 16.55 -16.11
N HIS A 23 6.26 15.52 -16.97
CA HIS A 23 5.35 14.39 -16.76
C HIS A 23 5.63 13.69 -15.43
N ARG A 24 6.90 13.42 -15.13
CA ARG A 24 7.30 12.74 -13.89
C ARG A 24 6.91 13.52 -12.64
N TYR A 25 7.22 14.81 -12.57
CA TYR A 25 6.86 15.66 -11.44
C TYR A 25 5.34 15.87 -11.33
N GLY A 26 4.65 16.00 -12.48
CA GLY A 26 3.21 16.11 -12.50
C GLY A 26 2.50 14.88 -11.92
N VAL A 27 2.95 13.68 -12.26
CA VAL A 27 2.42 12.43 -11.68
C VAL A 27 2.68 12.35 -10.16
N MET A 28 3.87 12.80 -9.71
CA MET A 28 4.17 12.87 -8.27
C MET A 28 3.24 13.83 -7.53
N LEU A 29 3.00 15.02 -8.10
CA LEU A 29 2.10 16.01 -7.52
C LEU A 29 0.64 15.55 -7.55
N ALA A 30 0.20 14.85 -8.60
CA ALA A 30 -1.11 14.21 -8.64
C ALA A 30 -1.26 13.15 -7.53
N GLY A 31 -0.24 12.35 -7.29
CA GLY A 31 -0.24 11.41 -6.17
C GLY A 31 -0.33 12.10 -4.79
N TRP A 32 0.37 13.20 -4.62
CA TRP A 32 0.30 14.03 -3.40
C TRP A 32 -1.10 14.63 -3.21
N SER A 33 -1.71 15.13 -4.28
CA SER A 33 -3.06 15.69 -4.22
C SER A 33 -4.10 14.66 -3.74
N MET A 34 -3.96 13.39 -4.18
CA MET A 34 -4.81 12.29 -3.70
C MET A 34 -4.66 12.05 -2.19
N MET A 35 -3.41 12.06 -1.69
CA MET A 35 -3.14 11.88 -0.26
C MET A 35 -3.67 13.05 0.58
N LEU A 36 -3.50 14.29 0.11
CA LEU A 36 -4.03 15.47 0.79
C LEU A 36 -5.55 15.46 0.80
N TYR A 37 -6.20 15.07 -0.31
CA TYR A 37 -7.65 14.95 -0.38
C TYR A 37 -8.19 13.93 0.63
N ALA A 38 -7.48 12.82 0.81
CA ALA A 38 -7.85 11.75 1.72
C ALA A 38 -7.60 12.06 3.20
N ALA A 39 -6.89 13.14 3.52
CA ALA A 39 -6.50 13.47 4.91
C ALA A 39 -7.66 13.85 5.82
N GLY A 40 -8.88 14.05 5.28
CA GLY A 40 -10.04 14.45 6.06
C GLY A 40 -9.85 15.84 6.71
N ASP A 41 -10.72 16.17 7.63
CA ASP A 41 -10.72 17.46 8.31
C ASP A 41 -9.82 17.51 9.57
N ILE A 42 -8.87 16.58 9.69
CA ILE A 42 -7.98 16.49 10.86
C ILE A 42 -7.03 17.71 10.94
N TYR A 43 -6.59 18.19 9.78
CA TYR A 43 -5.59 19.27 9.71
C TYR A 43 -6.09 20.43 8.87
N HIS A 44 -5.88 21.65 9.38
CA HIS A 44 -6.17 22.90 8.71
C HIS A 44 -4.89 23.74 8.58
N ILE A 45 -4.72 24.39 7.44
CA ILE A 45 -3.69 25.41 7.24
C ILE A 45 -4.42 26.75 7.07
N ALA A 46 -4.37 27.58 8.08
CA ALA A 46 -5.21 28.78 8.20
C ALA A 46 -6.72 28.42 8.10
N ASN A 47 -7.45 28.95 7.14
CA ASN A 47 -8.88 28.69 6.94
C ASN A 47 -9.14 27.65 5.82
N ILE A 48 -8.09 26.97 5.34
CA ILE A 48 -8.20 26.01 4.23
C ILE A 48 -7.96 24.61 4.76
N THR A 49 -8.88 23.69 4.45
CA THR A 49 -8.74 22.26 4.79
C THR A 49 -7.76 21.57 3.86
N LEU A 50 -7.03 20.57 4.35
CA LEU A 50 -6.14 19.75 3.51
C LEU A 50 -6.88 19.09 2.32
N PRO A 51 -8.10 18.54 2.49
CA PRO A 51 -8.90 18.06 1.36
C PRO A 51 -9.17 19.12 0.30
N GLY A 52 -9.44 20.37 0.71
CA GLY A 52 -9.64 21.49 -0.22
C GLY A 52 -8.38 21.79 -1.04
N ILE A 53 -7.22 21.79 -0.40
CA ILE A 53 -5.92 21.93 -1.10
C ILE A 53 -5.71 20.76 -2.05
N GLY A 54 -5.92 19.54 -1.58
CA GLY A 54 -5.78 18.32 -2.39
C GLY A 54 -6.69 18.32 -3.62
N LEU A 55 -7.95 18.72 -3.46
CA LEU A 55 -8.90 18.84 -4.55
C LEU A 55 -8.46 19.90 -5.58
N ALA A 56 -8.11 21.10 -5.11
CA ALA A 56 -7.65 22.18 -5.99
C ALA A 56 -6.40 21.80 -6.77
N MET A 57 -5.41 21.19 -6.11
CA MET A 57 -4.21 20.67 -6.77
C MET A 57 -4.56 19.55 -7.74
N GLY A 58 -5.38 18.58 -7.35
CA GLY A 58 -5.79 17.45 -8.19
C GLY A 58 -6.48 17.91 -9.46
N LEU A 59 -7.44 18.82 -9.36
CA LEU A 59 -8.11 19.41 -10.52
C LEU A 59 -7.13 20.19 -11.40
N THR A 60 -6.27 21.02 -10.81
CA THR A 60 -5.26 21.77 -11.58
C THR A 60 -4.38 20.81 -12.38
N PHE A 61 -3.86 19.74 -11.78
CA PHE A 61 -3.01 18.77 -12.49
C PHE A 61 -3.80 17.90 -13.47
N ALA A 62 -5.05 17.54 -13.17
CA ALA A 62 -5.89 16.78 -14.09
C ALA A 62 -6.15 17.53 -15.41
N PHE A 63 -6.24 18.86 -15.37
CA PHE A 63 -6.40 19.68 -16.57
C PHE A 63 -5.06 20.13 -17.16
N ALA A 64 -4.13 20.62 -16.33
CA ALA A 64 -2.89 21.19 -16.83
C ALA A 64 -1.95 20.13 -17.45
N LEU A 65 -1.84 18.93 -16.85
CA LEU A 65 -0.91 17.92 -17.36
C LEU A 65 -1.22 17.45 -18.78
N PRO A 66 -2.47 17.05 -19.12
CA PRO A 66 -2.79 16.66 -20.49
C PRO A 66 -2.61 17.80 -21.48
N ILE A 67 -2.99 19.03 -21.12
CA ILE A 67 -2.85 20.20 -22.00
C ILE A 67 -1.38 20.46 -22.31
N ILE A 68 -0.53 20.47 -21.29
CA ILE A 68 0.91 20.70 -21.45
C ILE A 68 1.56 19.56 -22.23
N GLU A 69 1.16 18.31 -21.96
CA GLU A 69 1.70 17.17 -22.70
C GLU A 69 1.29 17.22 -24.18
N ILE A 70 0.07 17.62 -24.50
CA ILE A 70 -0.39 17.80 -25.89
C ILE A 70 0.35 18.95 -26.57
N LEU A 71 0.57 20.08 -25.88
CA LEU A 71 1.19 21.27 -26.47
C LEU A 71 2.70 21.16 -26.67
N PHE A 72 3.39 20.49 -25.73
CA PHE A 72 4.86 20.48 -25.69
C PHE A 72 5.49 19.13 -26.01
N SER A 73 4.73 18.03 -26.05
CA SER A 73 5.26 16.73 -26.42
C SER A 73 5.20 16.54 -27.93
N GLN A 74 6.32 16.15 -28.52
CA GLN A 74 6.39 15.83 -29.95
C GLN A 74 5.66 14.52 -30.30
N GLN A 75 5.49 13.62 -29.32
CA GLN A 75 4.79 12.36 -29.50
C GLN A 75 4.09 11.97 -28.18
N ILE A 76 2.77 11.76 -28.24
CA ILE A 76 1.99 11.24 -27.11
C ILE A 76 2.17 9.73 -27.07
N ASN A 77 2.80 9.24 -26.00
CA ASN A 77 2.98 7.82 -25.81
C ASN A 77 1.99 7.31 -24.72
N PHE A 78 0.94 6.62 -25.18
CA PHE A 78 -0.07 6.04 -24.27
C PHE A 78 0.50 5.05 -23.25
N ALA A 79 1.67 4.44 -23.51
CA ALA A 79 2.33 3.59 -22.55
C ALA A 79 2.77 4.37 -21.30
N HIS A 80 3.25 5.61 -21.46
CA HIS A 80 3.63 6.47 -20.33
C HIS A 80 2.43 6.77 -19.44
N ILE A 81 1.29 7.13 -20.03
CA ILE A 81 0.04 7.41 -19.31
C ILE A 81 -0.40 6.17 -18.54
N ARG A 82 -0.40 5.01 -19.19
CA ARG A 82 -0.80 3.74 -18.57
C ARG A 82 0.07 3.36 -17.37
N TYR A 83 1.40 3.44 -17.50
CA TYR A 83 2.30 3.11 -16.40
C TYR A 83 2.22 4.13 -15.26
N SER A 84 2.01 5.40 -15.57
CA SER A 84 1.80 6.43 -14.56
C SER A 84 0.49 6.23 -13.80
N ALA A 85 -0.60 5.90 -14.52
CA ALA A 85 -1.88 5.59 -13.91
C ALA A 85 -1.81 4.35 -12.99
N LEU A 86 -1.12 3.29 -13.43
CA LEU A 86 -0.87 2.12 -12.59
C LEU A 86 -0.04 2.46 -11.34
N GLY A 87 0.96 3.32 -11.47
CA GLY A 87 1.75 3.80 -10.35
C GLY A 87 0.92 4.61 -9.35
N LEU A 88 0.06 5.50 -9.83
CA LEU A 88 -0.88 6.26 -8.99
C LEU A 88 -1.88 5.34 -8.29
N LEU A 89 -2.44 4.37 -9.01
CA LEU A 89 -3.39 3.41 -8.45
C LEU A 89 -2.73 2.53 -7.38
N TYR A 90 -1.56 2.00 -7.66
CA TYR A 90 -0.90 1.05 -6.75
C TYR A 90 -0.28 1.73 -5.53
N ILE A 91 0.34 2.91 -5.70
CA ILE A 91 1.05 3.58 -4.62
C ILE A 91 0.18 4.68 -3.99
N SER A 92 -0.21 5.67 -4.80
CA SER A 92 -0.80 6.90 -4.24
C SER A 92 -2.19 6.65 -3.70
N LEU A 93 -3.00 5.82 -4.39
CA LEU A 93 -4.31 5.44 -3.90
C LEU A 93 -4.19 4.62 -2.60
N SER A 94 -3.28 3.65 -2.53
CA SER A 94 -3.11 2.85 -1.31
C SER A 94 -2.73 3.71 -0.11
N TRP A 95 -1.79 4.65 -0.28
CA TRP A 95 -1.45 5.59 0.79
C TRP A 95 -2.59 6.55 1.11
N ALA A 96 -3.32 7.05 0.11
CA ALA A 96 -4.50 7.90 0.33
C ALA A 96 -5.58 7.16 1.14
N LEU A 97 -5.86 5.89 0.81
CA LEU A 97 -6.80 5.07 1.56
C LEU A 97 -6.34 4.80 3.00
N MET A 98 -5.03 4.60 3.23
CA MET A 98 -4.48 4.46 4.58
C MET A 98 -4.65 5.75 5.39
N ILE A 99 -4.41 6.91 4.77
CA ILE A 99 -4.63 8.22 5.39
C ILE A 99 -6.12 8.42 5.67
N ASN A 100 -7.00 8.00 4.75
CA ASN A 100 -8.45 8.08 4.95
C ASN A 100 -8.92 7.20 6.12
N ILE A 101 -8.39 5.99 6.29
CA ILE A 101 -8.64 5.19 7.50
C ILE A 101 -8.21 5.96 8.76
N ARG A 102 -7.02 6.61 8.72
CA ARG A 102 -6.52 7.39 9.87
C ARG A 102 -7.43 8.57 10.21
N SER A 103 -8.18 9.10 9.26
CA SER A 103 -9.13 10.21 9.47
C SER A 103 -10.46 9.78 10.10
N ILE A 104 -10.66 8.52 10.40
CA ILE A 104 -11.85 8.04 11.11
C ILE A 104 -11.75 8.43 12.58
N HIS A 105 -12.70 9.24 13.06
CA HIS A 105 -12.74 9.74 14.45
C HIS A 105 -13.54 8.85 15.41
N GLU A 106 -14.06 7.74 14.95
CA GLU A 106 -14.76 6.80 15.81
C GLU A 106 -13.84 6.22 16.88
N THR A 107 -14.41 5.99 18.07
CA THR A 107 -13.70 5.37 19.18
C THR A 107 -14.34 4.04 19.53
N TRP A 108 -13.51 3.00 19.63
CA TRP A 108 -13.91 1.78 20.29
C TRP A 108 -13.68 1.90 21.81
N VAL A 109 -14.66 1.47 22.58
CA VAL A 109 -14.50 1.39 24.03
C VAL A 109 -14.25 -0.08 24.37
N THR A 110 -13.12 -0.38 25.00
CA THR A 110 -12.84 -1.72 25.50
C THR A 110 -13.79 -2.10 26.64
N GLY A 111 -13.91 -3.39 26.90
CA GLY A 111 -14.61 -3.88 28.08
C GLY A 111 -14.05 -3.38 29.43
N ASN A 112 -12.88 -2.75 29.43
CA ASN A 112 -12.25 -2.08 30.59
C ASN A 112 -12.51 -0.57 30.63
N GLY A 113 -13.31 -0.03 29.69
CA GLY A 113 -13.64 1.42 29.65
C GLY A 113 -12.57 2.30 28.96
N TRP A 114 -11.50 1.74 28.38
CA TRP A 114 -10.49 2.53 27.67
C TRP A 114 -10.94 2.81 26.23
N PRO A 115 -10.97 4.09 25.82
CA PRO A 115 -11.29 4.47 24.45
C PRO A 115 -10.08 4.24 23.54
N TYR A 116 -10.31 3.67 22.33
CA TYR A 116 -9.32 3.56 21.26
C TYR A 116 -9.83 4.24 20.01
N GLU A 117 -9.00 5.09 19.43
CA GLU A 117 -9.30 5.68 18.12
C GLU A 117 -9.22 4.60 17.04
N VAL A 118 -10.33 4.32 16.38
CA VAL A 118 -10.44 3.35 15.29
C VAL A 118 -9.46 3.68 14.17
N GLY A 119 -9.38 4.96 13.79
CA GLY A 119 -8.49 5.44 12.75
C GLY A 119 -6.99 5.26 13.05
N LEU A 120 -6.59 5.15 14.33
CA LEU A 120 -5.23 4.81 14.70
C LEU A 120 -5.01 3.29 14.77
N MET A 121 -5.98 2.57 15.33
CA MET A 121 -5.84 1.14 15.59
C MET A 121 -5.82 0.31 14.30
N ILE A 122 -6.68 0.60 13.32
CA ILE A 122 -6.76 -0.20 12.09
C ILE A 122 -5.45 -0.22 11.29
N PRO A 123 -4.78 0.93 11.02
CA PRO A 123 -3.45 0.91 10.41
C PRO A 123 -2.42 0.09 11.19
N LEU A 124 -2.41 0.21 12.53
CA LEU A 124 -1.50 -0.56 13.38
C LEU A 124 -1.80 -2.06 13.30
N ILE A 125 -3.08 -2.46 13.43
CA ILE A 125 -3.50 -3.86 13.29
C ILE A 125 -3.08 -4.41 11.93
N THR A 126 -3.24 -3.65 10.86
CA THR A 126 -2.85 -4.04 9.50
C THR A 126 -1.33 -4.29 9.43
N ILE A 127 -0.52 -3.35 9.90
CA ILE A 127 0.95 -3.46 9.88
C ILE A 127 1.43 -4.64 10.73
N PHE A 128 0.93 -4.76 11.98
CA PHE A 128 1.32 -5.87 12.85
C PHE A 128 0.87 -7.22 12.30
N SER A 129 -0.32 -7.30 11.69
CA SER A 129 -0.79 -8.53 11.05
C SER A 129 0.13 -8.97 9.91
N ILE A 130 0.60 -8.04 9.07
CA ILE A 130 1.56 -8.34 8.00
C ILE A 130 2.88 -8.84 8.59
N TRP A 131 3.43 -8.17 9.59
CA TRP A 131 4.70 -8.55 10.20
C TRP A 131 4.63 -9.93 10.90
N ILE A 132 3.55 -10.19 11.63
CA ILE A 132 3.33 -11.48 12.28
C ILE A 132 3.17 -12.58 11.22
N ASN A 133 2.37 -12.33 10.18
CA ASN A 133 2.19 -13.26 9.08
C ASN A 133 3.52 -13.63 8.41
N ASP A 134 4.34 -12.63 8.04
CA ASP A 134 5.61 -12.88 7.36
C ASP A 134 6.60 -13.64 8.26
N THR A 135 6.66 -13.28 9.55
CA THR A 135 7.50 -13.96 10.52
C THR A 135 7.05 -15.41 10.72
N MET A 136 5.75 -15.65 10.91
CA MET A 136 5.21 -16.99 11.11
C MET A 136 5.29 -17.83 9.84
N ALA A 137 5.04 -17.24 8.67
CA ALA A 137 5.21 -17.93 7.39
C ALA A 137 6.66 -18.38 7.17
N TYR A 138 7.65 -17.58 7.56
CA TYR A 138 9.05 -17.96 7.52
C TYR A 138 9.35 -19.12 8.50
N ILE A 139 8.89 -19.04 9.75
CA ILE A 139 9.13 -20.08 10.76
C ILE A 139 8.48 -21.40 10.34
N VAL A 140 7.18 -21.39 10.00
CA VAL A 140 6.46 -22.60 9.58
C VAL A 140 7.04 -23.16 8.31
N GLY A 141 7.33 -22.30 7.32
CA GLY A 141 7.92 -22.72 6.05
C GLY A 141 9.32 -23.33 6.19
N SER A 142 10.12 -22.86 7.18
CA SER A 142 11.43 -23.43 7.45
C SER A 142 11.38 -24.82 8.12
N ILE A 143 10.31 -25.11 8.87
CA ILE A 143 10.17 -26.38 9.62
C ILE A 143 9.47 -27.44 8.79
N ILE A 144 8.34 -27.10 8.13
CA ILE A 144 7.48 -28.07 7.43
C ILE A 144 7.28 -27.76 5.94
N GLY A 145 7.83 -26.65 5.42
CA GLY A 145 7.63 -26.25 4.03
C GLY A 145 8.27 -27.23 3.05
N LYS A 146 7.47 -27.75 2.15
CA LYS A 146 7.89 -28.69 1.11
C LYS A 146 7.51 -28.21 -0.29
N THR A 147 6.36 -27.54 -0.42
CA THR A 147 5.78 -27.15 -1.69
C THR A 147 6.08 -25.68 -1.97
N PRO A 148 6.91 -25.34 -2.99
CA PRO A 148 7.14 -23.94 -3.35
C PRO A 148 5.83 -23.24 -3.72
N PHE A 149 5.60 -22.05 -3.17
CA PHE A 149 4.37 -21.28 -3.41
C PHE A 149 4.27 -20.81 -4.87
N SER A 150 5.39 -20.33 -5.44
CA SER A 150 5.44 -19.87 -6.82
C SER A 150 6.85 -19.95 -7.41
N LYS A 151 6.94 -20.02 -8.74
CA LYS A 151 8.22 -19.90 -9.46
C LYS A 151 8.90 -18.53 -9.30
N ILE A 152 8.15 -17.52 -8.92
CA ILE A 152 8.61 -16.13 -8.77
C ILE A 152 9.37 -15.96 -7.45
N SER A 153 8.89 -16.60 -6.39
CA SER A 153 9.49 -16.61 -5.06
C SER A 153 9.60 -18.05 -4.53
N PRO A 154 10.58 -18.83 -4.98
CA PRO A 154 10.68 -20.26 -4.66
C PRO A 154 11.00 -20.53 -3.18
N LYS A 155 11.42 -19.50 -2.43
CA LYS A 155 11.67 -19.61 -0.99
C LYS A 155 10.38 -19.60 -0.15
N LYS A 156 9.28 -19.05 -0.67
CA LYS A 156 7.97 -19.13 -0.03
C LYS A 156 7.35 -20.49 -0.29
N THR A 157 6.76 -21.10 0.75
CA THR A 157 6.08 -22.40 0.65
C THR A 157 4.58 -22.24 0.93
N ILE A 158 3.76 -23.13 0.38
CA ILE A 158 2.31 -23.15 0.61
C ILE A 158 2.02 -23.39 2.08
N GLU A 159 2.72 -24.36 2.69
CA GLU A 159 2.58 -24.71 4.10
C GLU A 159 2.97 -23.54 5.01
N GLY A 160 4.07 -22.86 4.67
CA GLY A 160 4.51 -21.67 5.38
C GLY A 160 3.50 -20.54 5.30
N THR A 161 2.98 -20.27 4.10
CA THR A 161 1.97 -19.21 3.90
C THR A 161 0.68 -19.52 4.65
N ALA A 162 0.15 -20.73 4.54
CA ALA A 162 -1.06 -21.14 5.26
C ALA A 162 -0.87 -21.07 6.78
N GLY A 163 0.27 -21.60 7.27
CA GLY A 163 0.61 -21.53 8.70
C GLY A 163 0.81 -20.10 9.19
N GLY A 164 1.42 -19.23 8.39
CA GLY A 164 1.57 -17.81 8.69
C GLY A 164 0.22 -17.11 8.89
N ILE A 165 -0.72 -17.31 7.96
CA ILE A 165 -2.06 -16.74 8.04
C ILE A 165 -2.78 -17.23 9.30
N ILE A 166 -2.81 -18.54 9.55
CA ILE A 166 -3.48 -19.13 10.72
C ILE A 166 -2.90 -18.58 12.01
N LEU A 167 -1.58 -18.62 12.16
CA LEU A 167 -0.91 -18.14 13.38
C LEU A 167 -1.06 -16.63 13.57
N CYS A 168 -1.05 -15.85 12.49
CA CYS A 168 -1.33 -14.42 12.54
C CYS A 168 -2.72 -14.15 13.12
N VAL A 169 -3.76 -14.82 12.59
CA VAL A 169 -5.16 -14.65 13.06
C VAL A 169 -5.30 -15.06 14.49
N VAL A 170 -4.70 -16.19 14.91
CA VAL A 170 -4.73 -16.66 16.31
C VAL A 170 -4.04 -15.65 17.22
N ALA A 171 -2.85 -15.15 16.85
CA ALA A 171 -2.11 -14.19 17.65
C ALA A 171 -2.85 -12.85 17.80
N MET A 172 -3.39 -12.31 16.69
CA MET A 172 -4.13 -11.05 16.70
C MET A 172 -5.48 -11.20 17.43
N GLY A 173 -6.17 -12.34 17.26
CA GLY A 173 -7.39 -12.65 17.98
C GLY A 173 -7.17 -12.82 19.49
N ALA A 174 -6.11 -13.50 19.89
CA ALA A 174 -5.73 -13.63 21.30
C ALA A 174 -5.39 -12.25 21.90
N LEU A 175 -4.57 -11.45 21.21
CA LEU A 175 -4.27 -10.09 21.64
C LEU A 175 -5.55 -9.26 21.83
N ALA A 176 -6.45 -9.27 20.85
CA ALA A 176 -7.73 -8.57 20.92
C ALA A 176 -8.58 -9.03 22.12
N TYR A 177 -8.62 -10.32 22.37
CA TYR A 177 -9.34 -10.89 23.51
C TYR A 177 -8.78 -10.39 24.85
N PHE A 178 -7.47 -10.43 25.03
CA PHE A 178 -6.83 -9.98 26.27
C PHE A 178 -7.00 -8.49 26.54
N ILE A 179 -6.91 -7.65 25.50
CA ILE A 179 -7.11 -6.20 25.64
C ILE A 179 -8.58 -5.79 25.52
N LYS A 180 -9.49 -6.78 25.36
CA LYS A 180 -10.96 -6.60 25.26
C LYS A 180 -11.39 -5.68 24.11
N MET A 181 -10.74 -5.81 22.98
CA MET A 181 -11.12 -5.19 21.71
C MET A 181 -12.10 -6.09 20.94
N PRO A 182 -12.80 -5.58 19.90
CA PRO A 182 -13.72 -6.37 19.09
C PRO A 182 -12.99 -7.45 18.28
N VAL A 183 -12.87 -8.64 18.86
CA VAL A 183 -12.08 -9.78 18.35
C VAL A 183 -12.44 -10.12 16.90
N MET A 184 -13.73 -10.12 16.54
CA MET A 184 -14.19 -10.49 15.21
C MET A 184 -13.61 -9.55 14.13
N HIS A 185 -13.71 -8.23 14.33
CA HIS A 185 -13.20 -7.26 13.38
C HIS A 185 -11.68 -7.36 13.24
N ILE A 186 -10.96 -7.54 14.35
CA ILE A 186 -9.50 -7.69 14.34
C ILE A 186 -9.07 -8.96 13.61
N CYS A 187 -9.74 -10.08 13.84
CA CYS A 187 -9.47 -11.33 13.12
C CYS A 187 -9.70 -11.18 11.61
N ILE A 188 -10.80 -10.53 11.20
CA ILE A 188 -11.08 -10.32 9.77
C ILE A 188 -10.03 -9.40 9.13
N ILE A 189 -9.67 -8.29 9.78
CA ILE A 189 -8.61 -7.41 9.30
C ILE A 189 -7.27 -8.17 9.21
N ALA A 190 -6.95 -9.03 10.18
CA ALA A 190 -5.74 -9.85 10.15
C ALA A 190 -5.74 -10.83 8.97
N VAL A 191 -6.86 -11.49 8.67
CA VAL A 191 -7.02 -12.38 7.50
C VAL A 191 -6.79 -11.60 6.21
N ILE A 192 -7.48 -10.46 6.04
CA ILE A 192 -7.37 -9.61 4.86
C ILE A 192 -5.92 -9.16 4.69
N SER A 193 -5.30 -8.64 5.76
CA SER A 193 -3.93 -8.14 5.75
C SER A 193 -2.91 -9.23 5.42
N ALA A 194 -3.06 -10.42 5.98
CA ALA A 194 -2.16 -11.55 5.74
C ALA A 194 -2.25 -12.05 4.28
N ILE A 195 -3.47 -12.23 3.76
CA ILE A 195 -3.68 -12.73 2.39
C ILE A 195 -3.25 -11.67 1.36
N ALA A 196 -3.79 -10.46 1.48
CA ALA A 196 -3.50 -9.39 0.53
C ALA A 196 -2.04 -8.93 0.64
N GLY A 197 -1.45 -8.90 1.85
CA GLY A 197 -0.04 -8.60 2.05
C GLY A 197 0.88 -9.63 1.37
N THR A 198 0.60 -10.92 1.52
CA THR A 198 1.35 -11.98 0.82
C THR A 198 1.24 -11.83 -0.70
N ALA A 199 0.06 -11.49 -1.21
CA ALA A 199 -0.14 -11.24 -2.65
C ALA A 199 0.62 -9.98 -3.12
N GLY A 200 0.72 -8.94 -2.28
CA GLY A 200 1.47 -7.71 -2.56
C GLY A 200 2.96 -7.95 -2.75
N ASP A 201 3.60 -8.69 -1.82
CA ASP A 201 5.00 -9.07 -1.96
C ASP A 201 5.25 -9.95 -3.22
N LEU A 202 4.33 -10.87 -3.53
CA LEU A 202 4.43 -11.65 -4.77
C LEU A 202 4.31 -10.79 -6.03
N LEU A 203 3.39 -9.81 -6.02
CA LEU A 203 3.21 -8.86 -7.12
C LEU A 203 4.48 -8.03 -7.33
N GLU A 204 5.03 -7.46 -6.25
CA GLU A 204 6.27 -6.68 -6.32
C GLU A 204 7.45 -7.54 -6.77
N SER A 205 7.57 -8.75 -6.25
CA SER A 205 8.58 -9.72 -6.67
C SER A 205 8.48 -10.02 -8.17
N LYS A 206 7.26 -10.17 -8.72
CA LYS A 206 7.04 -10.36 -10.16
C LYS A 206 7.48 -9.14 -10.97
N ILE A 207 7.11 -7.94 -10.54
CA ILE A 207 7.51 -6.69 -11.20
C ILE A 207 9.04 -6.56 -11.25
N LYS A 208 9.73 -6.87 -10.14
CA LYS A 208 11.20 -6.88 -10.08
C LYS A 208 11.82 -7.86 -11.08
N ARG A 209 11.27 -9.08 -11.20
CA ARG A 209 11.76 -10.06 -12.19
C ARG A 209 11.53 -9.61 -13.62
N LEU A 210 10.38 -9.00 -13.93
CA LEU A 210 10.13 -8.44 -15.26
C LEU A 210 11.13 -7.33 -15.62
N ALA A 211 11.58 -6.57 -14.63
CA ALA A 211 12.59 -5.52 -14.79
C ALA A 211 14.05 -6.04 -14.76
N ASN A 212 14.25 -7.36 -14.59
CA ASN A 212 15.58 -7.98 -14.39
C ASN A 212 16.36 -7.36 -13.23
N VAL A 213 15.66 -7.01 -12.14
CA VAL A 213 16.28 -6.52 -10.89
C VAL A 213 15.87 -7.40 -9.72
N LYS A 214 16.67 -7.33 -8.65
CA LYS A 214 16.37 -8.00 -7.39
C LYS A 214 15.72 -7.04 -6.39
N ASP A 215 16.20 -5.83 -6.32
CA ASP A 215 15.77 -4.81 -5.35
C ASP A 215 15.20 -3.60 -6.10
N SER A 216 14.17 -2.95 -5.55
CA SER A 216 13.53 -1.76 -6.16
C SER A 216 14.39 -0.49 -6.02
N GLY A 217 15.47 -0.55 -5.26
CA GLY A 217 16.40 0.56 -5.02
C GLY A 217 17.43 0.26 -3.94
N SER A 218 18.23 1.28 -3.57
CA SER A 218 19.33 1.20 -2.60
C SER A 218 19.25 2.33 -1.56
N ILE A 219 18.05 2.65 -1.06
CA ILE A 219 17.89 3.74 -0.07
C ILE A 219 18.51 3.34 1.27
N MET A 220 18.37 2.07 1.65
CA MET A 220 18.99 1.54 2.86
C MET A 220 20.05 0.51 2.47
N PRO A 221 21.33 0.73 2.77
CA PRO A 221 22.39 -0.24 2.51
C PRO A 221 22.03 -1.60 3.13
N GLY A 222 22.02 -2.66 2.31
CA GLY A 222 21.69 -4.03 2.73
C GLY A 222 20.20 -4.34 2.93
N HIS A 223 19.28 -3.38 2.77
CA HIS A 223 17.85 -3.56 3.04
C HIS A 223 16.92 -3.28 1.85
N GLY A 224 17.44 -3.06 0.65
CA GLY A 224 16.66 -2.82 -0.55
C GLY A 224 16.08 -1.40 -0.69
N GLY A 225 15.06 -1.25 -1.51
CA GLY A 225 14.39 0.02 -1.76
C GLY A 225 13.23 0.29 -0.81
N PHE A 226 12.72 1.52 -0.88
CA PHE A 226 11.53 1.92 -0.11
C PHE A 226 10.28 1.11 -0.51
N LEU A 227 10.13 0.77 -1.78
CA LEU A 227 9.00 -0.04 -2.26
C LEU A 227 9.03 -1.45 -1.65
N ASP A 228 10.23 -2.05 -1.56
CA ASP A 228 10.43 -3.40 -0.98
C ASP A 228 9.99 -3.51 0.51
N ARG A 229 9.69 -2.39 1.17
CA ARG A 229 9.27 -2.35 2.58
C ARG A 229 7.76 -2.18 2.76
N PHE A 230 7.08 -1.68 1.76
CA PHE A 230 5.67 -1.37 1.84
C PHE A 230 4.83 -2.11 0.80
N ASP A 231 5.43 -3.01 0.03
CA ASP A 231 4.78 -3.80 -1.02
C ASP A 231 3.54 -4.55 -0.52
N SER A 232 3.67 -5.24 0.61
CA SER A 232 2.58 -5.95 1.27
C SER A 232 1.49 -5.00 1.77
N LEU A 233 1.89 -3.87 2.38
CA LEU A 233 0.96 -2.88 2.90
C LEU A 233 0.16 -2.20 1.78
N LEU A 234 0.82 -1.89 0.66
CA LEU A 234 0.18 -1.22 -0.48
C LEU A 234 -0.98 -2.03 -1.04
N LEU A 235 -0.83 -3.35 -1.15
CA LEU A 235 -1.93 -4.18 -1.65
C LEU A 235 -2.95 -4.51 -0.55
N ALA A 236 -2.56 -4.63 0.70
CA ALA A 236 -3.48 -4.92 1.81
C ALA A 236 -4.43 -3.75 2.09
N THR A 237 -3.92 -2.51 2.03
CA THR A 237 -4.67 -1.31 2.41
C THR A 237 -6.01 -1.13 1.70
N PRO A 238 -6.14 -1.25 0.36
CA PRO A 238 -7.43 -1.12 -0.32
C PRO A 238 -8.50 -2.11 0.18
N PHE A 239 -8.09 -3.35 0.46
CA PHE A 239 -9.02 -4.38 0.94
C PHE A 239 -9.44 -4.16 2.39
N VAL A 240 -8.51 -3.72 3.24
CA VAL A 240 -8.81 -3.33 4.62
C VAL A 240 -9.74 -2.11 4.63
N TRP A 241 -9.45 -1.11 3.79
CA TRP A 241 -10.29 0.07 3.64
C TRP A 241 -11.72 -0.28 3.22
N LEU A 242 -11.87 -1.17 2.22
CA LEU A 242 -13.18 -1.65 1.77
C LEU A 242 -13.95 -2.33 2.92
N TYR A 243 -13.27 -3.18 3.69
CA TYR A 243 -13.89 -3.83 4.85
C TYR A 243 -14.36 -2.80 5.88
N VAL A 244 -13.52 -1.82 6.19
CA VAL A 244 -13.84 -0.76 7.16
C VAL A 244 -15.05 0.04 6.71
N MET A 245 -15.06 0.50 5.45
CA MET A 245 -16.15 1.34 4.91
C MET A 245 -17.48 0.59 4.76
N ILE A 246 -17.46 -0.72 4.45
CA ILE A 246 -18.69 -1.49 4.19
C ILE A 246 -19.26 -2.08 5.48
N VAL A 247 -18.41 -2.51 6.42
CA VAL A 247 -18.82 -3.33 7.56
C VAL A 247 -18.77 -2.57 8.88
N MET A 248 -17.89 -1.56 8.97
CA MET A 248 -17.65 -0.82 10.20
C MET A 248 -18.11 0.64 10.13
N GLY A 249 -18.39 1.17 8.89
CA GLY A 249 -18.88 2.52 8.64
C GLY A 249 -20.39 2.66 8.62
#